data_db510016f3347924af34fedfed598453
#
_entry.id   db510016f3347924af34fedfed598453
#
_cell.length_a   1.000
_cell.length_b   1.000
_cell.length_c   1.000
_cell.angle_alpha   90.00
_cell.angle_beta   90.00
_cell.angle_gamma   90.00
#
_symmetry.space_group_name_H-M   'P 1'
#
loop_
_entity.id
_entity.type
_entity.pdbx_description
1 polymer ?
#
loop_
_entity_poly.entity_id
_entity_poly.type
_entity_poly.pdbx_seq_one_letter_code
_entity_poly.pdbx_strand_id
1 'polypeptide(L)'
;LYEPNDPRKDSAFTIFYMGINVGAFFAPLVCGFLGEHYGYRIGFLVAGLGMLLGQVLFNTMGQRFLGDIGKYPVATNKETGKANPLTKEEKDRSWVIIIIVLFCVFFWAGFEQAGSSMTLYTDKYINRNVFGFEIPTSWFQSVNPMFIVLLAPVFSMMWAWLNRKGKEPSVPMKMGLGMILLGVGFVLMVLACMQ
;
A
#
# COMPACT_ATOMS: atom_id res chain seq x y z
N LEU A 1 -8.44 -12.76 -13.69
CA LEU A 1 -9.76 -12.16 -13.49
C LEU A 1 -10.19 -11.33 -14.71
N TYR A 2 -9.29 -10.59 -15.31
CA TYR A 2 -9.54 -9.77 -16.50
C TYR A 2 -8.57 -10.18 -17.61
N GLU A 3 -9.04 -10.19 -18.85
CA GLU A 3 -8.17 -10.42 -20.00
C GLU A 3 -7.13 -9.29 -20.14
N PRO A 4 -5.99 -9.54 -20.80
CA PRO A 4 -4.89 -8.56 -20.91
C PRO A 4 -5.32 -7.18 -21.43
N ASN A 5 -6.33 -7.14 -22.32
CA ASN A 5 -6.82 -5.92 -22.97
C ASN A 5 -8.22 -5.49 -22.48
N ASP A 6 -8.71 -6.00 -21.33
CA ASP A 6 -10.01 -5.59 -20.79
C ASP A 6 -9.91 -4.16 -20.25
N PRO A 7 -10.71 -3.19 -20.78
CA PRO A 7 -10.67 -1.79 -20.34
C PRO A 7 -11.07 -1.59 -18.88
N ARG A 8 -11.72 -2.58 -18.25
CA ARG A 8 -12.13 -2.53 -16.84
C ARG A 8 -11.00 -2.90 -15.89
N LYS A 9 -9.90 -3.46 -16.38
CA LYS A 9 -8.78 -3.95 -15.58
C LYS A 9 -8.20 -2.87 -14.68
N ASP A 10 -7.91 -1.70 -15.23
CA ASP A 10 -7.30 -0.60 -14.48
C ASP A 10 -8.23 -0.05 -13.39
N SER A 11 -9.53 0.07 -13.72
CA SER A 11 -10.55 0.46 -12.73
C SER A 11 -10.69 -0.56 -11.60
N ALA A 12 -10.65 -1.84 -11.93
CA ALA A 12 -10.71 -2.90 -10.92
C ALA A 12 -9.50 -2.91 -9.99
N PHE A 13 -8.29 -2.69 -10.52
CA PHE A 13 -7.09 -2.50 -9.71
C PHE A 13 -7.18 -1.29 -8.80
N THR A 14 -7.72 -0.18 -9.29
CA THR A 14 -7.92 1.03 -8.50
C THR A 14 -8.88 0.77 -7.33
N ILE A 15 -10.01 0.10 -7.57
CA ILE A 15 -10.99 -0.25 -6.53
C ILE A 15 -10.35 -1.18 -5.49
N PHE A 16 -9.60 -2.19 -5.94
CA PHE A 16 -8.89 -3.10 -5.05
C PHE A 16 -7.88 -2.36 -4.17
N TYR A 17 -7.07 -1.48 -4.74
CA TYR A 17 -6.10 -0.67 -4.01
C TYR A 17 -6.76 0.29 -3.03
N MET A 18 -7.89 0.91 -3.40
CA MET A 18 -8.68 1.72 -2.47
C MET A 18 -9.20 0.90 -1.29
N GLY A 19 -9.67 -0.34 -1.53
CA GLY A 19 -10.11 -1.23 -0.46
C GLY A 19 -9.02 -1.51 0.57
N ILE A 20 -7.78 -1.74 0.13
CA ILE A 20 -6.62 -1.91 1.03
C ILE A 20 -6.42 -0.65 1.88
N ASN A 21 -6.45 0.53 1.27
CA ASN A 21 -6.22 1.80 1.99
C ASN A 21 -7.37 2.17 2.93
N VAL A 22 -8.62 1.81 2.59
CA VAL A 22 -9.77 1.95 3.50
C VAL A 22 -9.57 1.06 4.74
N GLY A 23 -9.13 -0.18 4.56
CA GLY A 23 -8.78 -1.07 5.67
C GLY A 23 -7.64 -0.51 6.53
N ALA A 24 -6.57 -0.02 5.88
CA ALA A 24 -5.42 0.59 6.55
C ALA A 24 -5.78 1.88 7.30
N PHE A 25 -6.81 2.61 6.86
CA PHE A 25 -7.34 3.78 7.57
C PHE A 25 -8.07 3.37 8.85
N PHE A 26 -8.99 2.41 8.79
CA PHE A 26 -9.82 2.03 9.94
C PHE A 26 -9.09 1.17 10.97
N ALA A 27 -8.14 0.34 10.56
CA ALA A 27 -7.47 -0.59 11.47
C ALA A 27 -6.74 0.11 12.63
N PRO A 28 -5.91 1.15 12.43
CA PRO A 28 -5.29 1.87 13.54
C PRO A 28 -6.30 2.63 14.41
N LEU A 29 -7.39 3.14 13.81
CA LEU A 29 -8.43 3.85 14.55
C LEU A 29 -9.14 2.93 15.54
N VAL A 30 -9.44 1.71 15.16
CA VAL A 30 -10.17 0.76 16.00
C VAL A 30 -9.21 -0.03 16.89
N CYS A 31 -8.26 -0.76 16.28
CA CYS A 31 -7.37 -1.65 17.04
C CYS A 31 -6.37 -0.87 17.89
N GLY A 32 -5.90 0.30 17.39
CA GLY A 32 -5.00 1.16 18.11
C GLY A 32 -5.69 1.81 19.32
N PHE A 33 -6.86 2.39 19.13
CA PHE A 33 -7.66 2.95 20.24
C PHE A 33 -7.93 1.91 21.32
N LEU A 34 -8.40 0.73 20.95
CA LEU A 34 -8.65 -0.34 21.90
C LEU A 34 -7.37 -0.83 22.60
N GLY A 35 -6.26 -0.86 21.86
CA GLY A 35 -4.95 -1.23 22.39
C GLY A 35 -4.43 -0.24 23.42
N GLU A 36 -4.50 1.06 23.14
CA GLU A 36 -4.02 2.10 24.04
C GLU A 36 -4.92 2.30 25.28
N HIS A 37 -6.26 2.15 25.15
CA HIS A 37 -7.19 2.37 26.27
C HIS A 37 -7.47 1.14 27.11
N TYR A 38 -7.57 -0.05 26.49
CA TYR A 38 -7.96 -1.29 27.16
C TYR A 38 -6.84 -2.34 27.21
N GLY A 39 -5.68 -2.00 26.67
CA GLY A 39 -4.49 -2.84 26.62
C GLY A 39 -4.31 -3.56 25.28
N TYR A 40 -3.06 -3.68 24.86
CA TYR A 40 -2.66 -4.22 23.56
C TYR A 40 -3.18 -5.64 23.26
N ARG A 41 -3.45 -6.44 24.31
CA ARG A 41 -4.07 -7.77 24.14
C ARG A 41 -5.45 -7.69 23.47
N ILE A 42 -6.24 -6.67 23.80
CA ILE A 42 -7.59 -6.45 23.21
C ILE A 42 -7.44 -5.92 21.78
N GLY A 43 -6.52 -4.98 21.55
CA GLY A 43 -6.23 -4.49 20.21
C GLY A 43 -5.83 -5.61 19.24
N PHE A 44 -4.90 -6.48 19.65
CA PHE A 44 -4.48 -7.63 18.85
C PHE A 44 -5.59 -8.67 18.65
N LEU A 45 -6.43 -8.90 19.67
CA LEU A 45 -7.56 -9.82 19.56
C LEU A 45 -8.55 -9.33 18.49
N VAL A 46 -8.88 -8.05 18.48
CA VAL A 46 -9.79 -7.47 17.49
C VAL A 46 -9.19 -7.54 16.08
N ALA A 47 -7.89 -7.25 15.94
CA ALA A 47 -7.19 -7.42 14.67
C ALA A 47 -7.23 -8.89 14.19
N GLY A 48 -6.98 -9.84 15.08
CA GLY A 48 -7.06 -11.27 14.79
C GLY A 48 -8.46 -11.73 14.35
N LEU A 49 -9.50 -11.23 15.02
CA LEU A 49 -10.89 -11.50 14.61
C LEU A 49 -11.19 -10.94 13.21
N GLY A 50 -10.70 -9.74 12.89
CA GLY A 50 -10.81 -9.17 11.55
C GLY A 50 -10.13 -10.03 10.48
N MET A 51 -8.94 -10.56 10.77
CA MET A 51 -8.22 -11.49 9.89
C MET A 51 -8.98 -12.80 9.70
N LEU A 52 -9.55 -13.37 10.77
CA LEU A 52 -10.36 -14.59 10.69
C LEU A 52 -11.61 -14.38 9.83
N LEU A 53 -12.30 -13.27 10.00
CA LEU A 53 -13.45 -12.90 9.14
C LEU A 53 -13.03 -12.79 7.67
N GLY A 54 -11.92 -12.13 7.39
CA GLY A 54 -11.36 -12.06 6.03
C GLY A 54 -11.03 -13.43 5.44
N GLN A 55 -10.43 -14.32 6.24
CA GLN A 55 -10.11 -15.68 5.81
C GLN A 55 -11.37 -16.52 5.55
N VAL A 56 -12.38 -16.43 6.41
CA VAL A 56 -13.66 -17.11 6.20
C VAL A 56 -14.34 -16.61 4.93
N LEU A 57 -14.40 -15.28 4.72
CA LEU A 57 -14.95 -14.70 3.49
C LEU A 57 -14.18 -15.17 2.26
N PHE A 58 -12.85 -15.20 2.31
CA PHE A 58 -12.04 -15.68 1.20
C PHE A 58 -12.29 -17.16 0.90
N ASN A 59 -12.36 -18.00 1.91
CA ASN A 59 -12.59 -19.44 1.72
C ASN A 59 -14.01 -19.75 1.21
N THR A 60 -15.01 -18.99 1.63
CA THR A 60 -16.42 -19.24 1.25
C THR A 60 -16.75 -18.62 -0.12
N MET A 61 -16.28 -17.42 -0.38
CA MET A 61 -16.62 -16.65 -1.58
C MET A 61 -15.53 -16.72 -2.65
N GLY A 62 -14.26 -16.90 -2.27
CA GLY A 62 -13.13 -16.88 -3.19
C GLY A 62 -13.25 -17.97 -4.28
N GLN A 63 -13.56 -19.19 -3.90
CA GLN A 63 -13.74 -20.28 -4.90
C GLN A 63 -14.93 -20.04 -5.85
N ARG A 64 -15.99 -19.41 -5.36
CA ARG A 64 -17.18 -19.10 -6.17
C ARG A 64 -16.87 -18.06 -7.27
N PHE A 65 -16.01 -17.08 -6.96
CA PHE A 65 -15.68 -16.00 -7.90
C PHE A 65 -14.40 -16.25 -8.70
N LEU A 66 -13.43 -16.94 -8.14
CA LEU A 66 -12.14 -17.24 -8.79
C LEU A 66 -12.17 -18.52 -9.59
N GLY A 67 -12.95 -19.53 -9.21
CA GLY A 67 -12.95 -20.85 -9.83
C GLY A 67 -11.55 -21.46 -9.84
N ASP A 68 -11.04 -21.78 -11.01
CA ASP A 68 -9.70 -22.36 -11.20
C ASP A 68 -8.60 -21.32 -11.51
N ILE A 69 -8.96 -20.02 -11.49
CA ILE A 69 -8.01 -18.93 -11.77
C ILE A 69 -6.98 -18.87 -10.64
N GLY A 70 -5.71 -18.95 -11.03
CA GLY A 70 -4.58 -18.87 -10.09
C GLY A 70 -4.17 -20.19 -9.42
N LYS A 71 -4.86 -21.30 -9.68
CA LYS A 71 -4.47 -22.62 -9.15
C LYS A 71 -3.17 -23.16 -9.77
N TYR A 72 -2.90 -22.77 -11.01
CA TYR A 72 -1.73 -23.26 -11.75
C TYR A 72 -0.85 -22.09 -12.22
N PRO A 73 0.49 -22.22 -12.13
CA PRO A 73 1.40 -21.23 -12.68
C PRO A 73 1.26 -21.15 -14.21
N VAL A 74 1.17 -19.94 -14.75
CA VAL A 74 0.99 -19.70 -16.20
C VAL A 74 2.19 -20.17 -17.02
N ALA A 75 3.39 -20.17 -16.44
CA ALA A 75 4.64 -20.50 -17.12
C ALA A 75 4.98 -22.01 -17.17
N THR A 76 4.06 -22.88 -16.73
CA THR A 76 4.32 -24.32 -16.70
C THR A 76 3.76 -24.97 -17.96
N ASN A 77 4.62 -25.70 -18.71
CA ASN A 77 4.15 -26.54 -19.80
C ASN A 77 3.25 -27.64 -19.22
N LYS A 78 1.98 -27.66 -19.66
CA LYS A 78 0.96 -28.57 -19.14
C LYS A 78 1.30 -30.05 -19.38
N GLU A 79 2.12 -30.34 -20.40
CA GLU A 79 2.47 -31.74 -20.78
C GLU A 79 3.69 -32.24 -20.00
N THR A 80 4.65 -31.39 -19.69
CA THR A 80 5.93 -31.77 -19.05
C THR A 80 6.04 -31.37 -17.58
N GLY A 81 5.16 -30.51 -17.08
CA GLY A 81 5.23 -29.98 -15.72
C GLY A 81 6.48 -29.13 -15.45
N LYS A 82 7.29 -28.84 -16.46
CA LYS A 82 8.51 -28.04 -16.34
C LYS A 82 8.27 -26.59 -16.78
N ALA A 83 8.94 -25.65 -16.11
CA ALA A 83 8.94 -24.27 -16.52
C ALA A 83 9.62 -24.10 -17.89
N ASN A 84 9.02 -23.31 -18.77
CA ASN A 84 9.63 -22.97 -20.04
C ASN A 84 10.89 -22.13 -19.81
N PRO A 85 11.99 -22.33 -20.58
CA PRO A 85 13.17 -21.51 -20.49
C PRO A 85 12.81 -20.06 -20.90
N LEU A 86 13.31 -19.09 -20.13
CA LEU A 86 13.08 -17.68 -20.38
C LEU A 86 13.70 -17.26 -21.72
N THR A 87 12.95 -16.54 -22.52
CA THR A 87 13.44 -15.87 -23.73
C THR A 87 14.43 -14.75 -23.39
N LYS A 88 15.17 -14.24 -24.37
CA LYS A 88 16.09 -13.09 -24.16
C LYS A 88 15.34 -11.86 -23.64
N GLU A 89 14.20 -11.54 -24.26
CA GLU A 89 13.36 -10.40 -23.82
C GLU A 89 12.86 -10.57 -22.38
N GLU A 90 12.46 -11.76 -21.97
CA GLU A 90 12.01 -12.02 -20.60
C GLU A 90 13.15 -11.87 -19.59
N LYS A 91 14.37 -12.26 -19.95
CA LYS A 91 15.57 -12.04 -19.14
C LYS A 91 15.88 -10.55 -19.01
N ASP A 92 15.84 -9.80 -20.09
CA ASP A 92 16.09 -8.35 -20.09
C ASP A 92 15.03 -7.61 -19.23
N ARG A 93 13.75 -7.97 -19.38
CA ARG A 93 12.67 -7.47 -18.53
C ARG A 93 12.85 -7.83 -17.05
N SER A 94 13.33 -9.04 -16.76
CA SER A 94 13.62 -9.47 -15.39
C SER A 94 14.74 -8.64 -14.76
N TRP A 95 15.78 -8.29 -15.51
CA TRP A 95 16.84 -7.39 -15.03
C TRP A 95 16.31 -5.99 -14.72
N VAL A 96 15.45 -5.43 -15.57
CA VAL A 96 14.79 -4.14 -15.30
C VAL A 96 13.96 -4.21 -14.01
N ILE A 97 13.22 -5.29 -13.81
CA ILE A 97 12.43 -5.49 -12.58
C ILE A 97 13.36 -5.55 -11.36
N ILE A 98 14.46 -6.29 -11.42
CA ILE A 98 15.42 -6.40 -10.31
C ILE A 98 15.98 -5.02 -9.93
N ILE A 99 16.36 -4.22 -10.93
CA ILE A 99 16.87 -2.86 -10.69
C ILE A 99 15.79 -1.99 -10.03
N ILE A 100 14.55 -2.02 -10.53
CA ILE A 100 13.44 -1.27 -9.95
C ILE A 100 13.17 -1.70 -8.50
N VAL A 101 13.16 -3.00 -8.23
CA VAL A 101 12.95 -3.55 -6.87
C VAL A 101 14.05 -3.09 -5.92
N LEU A 102 15.30 -3.01 -6.38
CA LEU A 102 16.40 -2.49 -5.56
C LEU A 102 16.12 -1.04 -5.09
N PHE A 103 15.63 -0.18 -5.98
CA PHE A 103 15.23 1.19 -5.60
C PHE A 103 14.00 1.20 -4.68
N CYS A 104 13.06 0.28 -4.86
CA CYS A 104 11.91 0.15 -3.97
C CYS A 104 12.33 -0.15 -2.52
N VAL A 105 13.43 -0.86 -2.28
CA VAL A 105 13.95 -1.12 -0.92
C VAL A 105 14.23 0.19 -0.18
N PHE A 106 14.86 1.16 -0.84
CA PHE A 106 15.14 2.47 -0.23
C PHE A 106 13.86 3.25 0.05
N PHE A 107 12.89 3.21 -0.86
CA PHE A 107 11.58 3.82 -0.63
C PHE A 107 10.89 3.21 0.60
N TRP A 108 10.79 1.89 0.68
CA TRP A 108 10.15 1.20 1.79
C TRP A 108 10.89 1.40 3.11
N ALA A 109 12.21 1.44 3.09
CA ALA A 109 13.00 1.73 4.29
C ALA A 109 12.67 3.12 4.88
N GLY A 110 12.46 4.13 4.04
CA GLY A 110 11.99 5.44 4.47
C GLY A 110 10.51 5.42 4.89
N PHE A 111 9.65 4.81 4.10
CA PHE A 111 8.20 4.76 4.33
C PHE A 111 7.84 4.07 5.66
N GLU A 112 8.48 2.95 5.98
CA GLU A 112 8.25 2.17 7.21
C GLU A 112 8.71 2.90 8.49
N GLN A 113 9.45 4.02 8.38
CA GLN A 113 9.74 4.87 9.54
C GLN A 113 8.46 5.45 10.16
N ALA A 114 7.37 5.56 9.40
CA ALA A 114 6.07 5.99 9.92
C ALA A 114 5.58 5.09 11.07
N GLY A 115 5.73 3.77 10.94
CA GLY A 115 5.33 2.78 11.95
C GLY A 115 6.33 2.57 13.09
N SER A 116 7.54 3.10 12.98
CA SER A 116 8.62 2.90 13.96
C SER A 116 9.08 4.23 14.58
N SER A 117 10.09 4.86 14.01
CA SER A 117 10.72 6.08 14.56
C SER A 117 9.74 7.23 14.72
N MET A 118 8.87 7.47 13.74
CA MET A 118 7.90 8.57 13.79
C MET A 118 6.82 8.33 14.84
N THR A 119 6.38 7.09 15.03
CA THR A 119 5.44 6.74 16.10
C THR A 119 6.04 7.01 17.47
N LEU A 120 7.31 6.60 17.70
CA LEU A 120 8.02 6.88 18.95
C LEU A 120 8.25 8.37 19.16
N TYR A 121 8.57 9.11 18.11
CA TYR A 121 8.70 10.57 18.18
C TYR A 121 7.38 11.24 18.55
N THR A 122 6.29 10.83 17.90
CA THR A 122 4.94 11.35 18.19
C THR A 122 4.55 11.08 19.64
N ASP A 123 4.82 9.89 20.14
CA ASP A 123 4.49 9.53 21.52
C ASP A 123 5.24 10.35 22.56
N LYS A 124 6.54 10.62 22.33
CA LYS A 124 7.42 11.26 23.31
C LYS A 124 7.45 12.80 23.23
N TYR A 125 7.31 13.36 22.04
CA TYR A 125 7.62 14.79 21.81
C TYR A 125 6.45 15.61 21.30
N ILE A 126 5.38 14.98 20.77
CA ILE A 126 4.23 15.72 20.25
C ILE A 126 3.16 15.86 21.31
N ASN A 127 2.69 17.10 21.54
CA ASN A 127 1.52 17.34 22.37
C ASN A 127 0.27 16.83 21.65
N ARG A 128 -0.27 15.70 22.08
CA ARG A 128 -1.43 15.02 21.49
C ARG A 128 -2.76 15.44 22.12
N ASN A 129 -2.74 16.36 23.09
CA ASN A 129 -3.97 16.80 23.75
C ASN A 129 -4.64 17.90 22.92
N VAL A 130 -5.81 17.61 22.38
CA VAL A 130 -6.63 18.53 21.59
C VAL A 130 -8.00 18.66 22.26
N PHE A 131 -8.33 19.84 22.75
CA PHE A 131 -9.58 20.12 23.45
C PHE A 131 -9.90 19.16 24.62
N GLY A 132 -8.87 18.70 25.36
CA GLY A 132 -9.03 17.80 26.48
C GLY A 132 -9.12 16.31 26.11
N PHE A 133 -9.04 15.97 24.83
CA PHE A 133 -8.94 14.60 24.35
C PHE A 133 -7.50 14.30 23.92
N GLU A 134 -6.93 13.23 24.45
CA GLU A 134 -5.61 12.77 24.04
C GLU A 134 -5.74 11.85 22.81
N ILE A 135 -5.19 12.32 21.66
CA ILE A 135 -5.23 11.57 20.42
C ILE A 135 -4.30 10.34 20.54
N PRO A 136 -4.81 9.12 20.34
CA PRO A 136 -4.00 7.92 20.33
C PRO A 136 -2.85 8.00 19.32
N THR A 137 -1.65 7.58 19.71
CA THR A 137 -0.46 7.62 18.83
C THR A 137 -0.67 6.81 17.56
N SER A 138 -1.37 5.69 17.66
CA SER A 138 -1.74 4.82 16.55
C SER A 138 -2.60 5.49 15.48
N TRP A 139 -3.40 6.50 15.82
CA TRP A 139 -4.25 7.21 14.85
C TRP A 139 -3.45 7.96 13.79
N PHE A 140 -2.22 8.37 14.08
CA PHE A 140 -1.35 9.02 13.11
C PHE A 140 -0.99 8.09 11.94
N GLN A 141 -1.05 6.76 12.12
CA GLN A 141 -0.88 5.78 11.04
C GLN A 141 -2.01 5.84 10.01
N SER A 142 -3.20 6.31 10.38
CA SER A 142 -4.34 6.47 9.47
C SER A 142 -4.24 7.68 8.55
N VAL A 143 -3.34 8.63 8.84
CA VAL A 143 -3.19 9.87 8.05
C VAL A 143 -2.74 9.57 6.62
N ASN A 144 -1.78 8.67 6.44
CA ASN A 144 -1.30 8.31 5.10
C ASN A 144 -2.39 7.63 4.24
N PRO A 145 -3.06 6.54 4.68
CA PRO A 145 -4.15 5.93 3.92
C PRO A 145 -5.31 6.89 3.64
N MET A 146 -5.61 7.80 4.57
CA MET A 146 -6.63 8.83 4.37
C MET A 146 -6.28 9.71 3.17
N PHE A 147 -5.05 10.22 3.13
CA PHE A 147 -4.60 11.04 2.00
C PHE A 147 -4.53 10.25 0.68
N ILE A 148 -4.18 8.97 0.71
CA ILE A 148 -4.21 8.13 -0.49
C ILE A 148 -5.64 8.06 -1.03
N VAL A 149 -6.64 7.77 -0.20
CA VAL A 149 -8.04 7.66 -0.64
C VAL A 149 -8.57 9.01 -1.14
N LEU A 150 -8.27 10.11 -0.46
CA LEU A 150 -8.73 11.44 -0.84
C LEU A 150 -8.05 11.99 -2.10
N LEU A 151 -6.75 11.73 -2.26
CA LEU A 151 -5.96 12.29 -3.35
C LEU A 151 -5.91 11.37 -4.57
N ALA A 152 -6.24 10.08 -4.45
CA ALA A 152 -6.23 9.16 -5.58
C ALA A 152 -7.05 9.64 -6.78
N PRO A 153 -8.29 10.15 -6.62
CA PRO A 153 -9.05 10.71 -7.75
C PRO A 153 -8.36 11.92 -8.39
N VAL A 154 -7.75 12.78 -7.58
CA VAL A 154 -7.04 13.99 -8.05
C VAL A 154 -5.82 13.60 -8.89
N PHE A 155 -5.00 12.68 -8.39
CA PHE A 155 -3.85 12.17 -9.14
C PHE A 155 -4.26 11.41 -10.39
N SER A 156 -5.33 10.62 -10.32
CA SER A 156 -5.87 9.91 -11.49
C SER A 156 -6.28 10.89 -12.60
N MET A 157 -7.01 11.94 -12.25
CA MET A 157 -7.39 13.00 -13.21
C MET A 157 -6.16 13.74 -13.77
N MET A 158 -5.19 14.04 -12.93
CA MET A 158 -3.95 14.70 -13.33
C MET A 158 -3.15 13.85 -14.33
N TRP A 159 -2.98 12.54 -14.06
CA TRP A 159 -2.28 11.64 -14.98
C TRP A 159 -3.04 11.47 -16.29
N ALA A 160 -4.36 11.33 -16.26
CA ALA A 160 -5.18 11.25 -17.46
C ALA A 160 -5.10 12.54 -18.30
N TRP A 161 -5.02 13.71 -17.66
CA TRP A 161 -4.83 14.98 -18.34
C TRP A 161 -3.43 15.10 -18.99
N LEU A 162 -2.37 14.69 -18.25
CA LEU A 162 -1.00 14.65 -18.79
C LEU A 162 -0.87 13.68 -19.96
N ASN A 163 -1.51 12.51 -19.87
CA ASN A 163 -1.54 11.51 -20.93
C ASN A 163 -2.15 12.10 -22.21
N ARG A 164 -3.32 12.76 -22.11
CA ARG A 164 -3.95 13.43 -23.26
C ARG A 164 -3.07 14.48 -23.91
N LYS A 165 -2.15 15.08 -23.15
CA LYS A 165 -1.16 16.06 -23.67
C LYS A 165 0.15 15.41 -24.17
N GLY A 166 0.27 14.10 -24.12
CA GLY A 166 1.50 13.38 -24.46
C GLY A 166 2.68 13.68 -23.52
N LYS A 167 2.40 14.15 -22.30
CA LYS A 167 3.42 14.56 -21.30
C LYS A 167 3.38 13.67 -20.04
N GLU A 168 2.72 12.52 -20.11
CA GLU A 168 2.69 11.59 -18.98
C GLU A 168 4.09 11.03 -18.70
N PRO A 169 4.61 11.15 -17.46
CA PRO A 169 5.90 10.58 -17.10
C PRO A 169 5.88 9.05 -17.18
N SER A 170 7.00 8.45 -17.54
CA SER A 170 7.17 7.00 -17.50
C SER A 170 7.01 6.45 -16.06
N VAL A 171 6.70 5.16 -15.92
CA VAL A 171 6.55 4.51 -14.62
C VAL A 171 7.79 4.72 -13.72
N PRO A 172 9.04 4.51 -14.19
CA PRO A 172 10.23 4.79 -13.38
C PRO A 172 10.33 6.26 -12.95
N MET A 173 9.91 7.20 -13.81
CA MET A 173 9.93 8.62 -13.45
C MET A 173 8.91 8.97 -12.37
N LYS A 174 7.71 8.37 -12.41
CA LYS A 174 6.71 8.50 -11.33
C LYS A 174 7.24 7.95 -10.00
N MET A 175 7.94 6.82 -10.03
CA MET A 175 8.59 6.24 -8.85
C MET A 175 9.69 7.16 -8.30
N GLY A 176 10.54 7.73 -9.16
CA GLY A 176 11.56 8.69 -8.76
C GLY A 176 10.96 9.94 -8.12
N LEU A 177 9.87 10.49 -8.68
CA LEU A 177 9.14 11.60 -8.07
C LEU A 177 8.59 11.24 -6.68
N GLY A 178 8.06 10.03 -6.51
CA GLY A 178 7.61 9.56 -5.21
C GLY A 178 8.74 9.50 -4.17
N MET A 179 9.93 9.03 -4.56
CA MET A 179 11.11 9.02 -3.68
C MET A 179 11.57 10.44 -3.30
N ILE A 180 11.57 11.37 -4.24
CA ILE A 180 11.91 12.78 -3.98
C ILE A 180 10.92 13.38 -3.00
N LEU A 181 9.61 13.18 -3.19
CA LEU A 181 8.58 13.68 -2.29
C LEU A 181 8.70 13.08 -0.87
N LEU A 182 9.03 11.81 -0.76
CA LEU A 182 9.33 11.18 0.53
C LEU A 182 10.52 11.86 1.20
N GLY A 183 11.61 12.10 0.47
CA GLY A 183 12.79 12.82 0.97
C GLY A 183 12.46 14.24 1.43
N VAL A 184 11.67 14.99 0.67
CA VAL A 184 11.19 16.33 1.05
C VAL A 184 10.37 16.25 2.34
N GLY A 185 9.51 15.25 2.51
CA GLY A 185 8.76 15.02 3.74
C GLY A 185 9.68 14.89 4.96
N PHE A 186 10.78 14.11 4.85
CA PHE A 186 11.77 14.00 5.93
C PHE A 186 12.49 15.33 6.22
N VAL A 187 12.85 16.10 5.19
CA VAL A 187 13.45 17.44 5.38
C VAL A 187 12.50 18.36 6.15
N LEU A 188 11.21 18.36 5.81
CA LEU A 188 10.20 19.14 6.53
C LEU A 188 10.08 18.70 8.01
N MET A 189 10.16 17.39 8.28
CA MET A 189 10.17 16.86 9.64
C MET A 189 11.40 17.34 10.42
N VAL A 190 12.59 17.33 9.83
CA VAL A 190 13.81 17.86 10.47
C VAL A 190 13.65 19.33 10.81
N LEU A 191 13.12 20.14 9.89
CA LEU A 191 12.88 21.56 10.15
C LEU A 191 11.86 21.78 11.27
N ALA A 192 10.82 20.96 11.35
CA ALA A 192 9.84 21.03 12.44
C ALA A 192 10.44 20.63 13.80
N CYS A 193 11.43 19.74 13.83
CA CYS A 193 12.12 19.35 15.07
C CYS A 193 13.12 20.39 15.58
N MET A 194 13.49 21.37 14.76
CA MET A 194 14.45 22.43 15.12
C MET A 194 13.78 23.65 15.80
N GLN A 195 12.47 23.68 15.89
CA GLN A 195 11.68 24.71 16.59
C GLN A 195 11.37 24.29 18.02
#